data_c3babfb0eac8ab9e17dd6df5bec2bee5
#
_entry.id   c3babfb0eac8ab9e17dd6df5bec2bee5
#
_cell.length_a   1.000
_cell.length_b   1.000
_cell.length_c   1.000
_cell.angle_alpha   90.00
_cell.angle_beta   90.00
_cell.angle_gamma   90.00
#
_symmetry.space_group_name_H-M   'P 1'
#
loop_
_entity.id
_entity.type
_entity.pdbx_description
1 polymer ?
#
loop_
_entity_poly.entity_id
_entity_poly.type
_entity_poly.pdbx_seq_one_letter_code
_entity_poly.pdbx_strand_id
1 'polypeptide(L)'
;MAVSKFYAVAKIKDGQERVVNAFEALKLADDDPWHYPTDKTNGVFYDLETDLKVSPSHGRTNSKTRKRGQAFFRYFTGESSPLKDNPGSFAYTPELIAFLSAFEVIQKFQIQEGENTIMIFPKQIDKLQRVPFQDGGYSILKFYMKLEGTYPYSAYYRFNGILAIEFYVSGKTSSLKRAELARMGIPLFEAKAFFPKWIQESLPEEFENPEELVTIARKIRTTYQDRDYKLYGRFQKEHIITPDNERKYQTLKTYEDQCEELEAKIKNLKENFNQKTEKVNQLREEIKQAETLLRTYHEKEEYYKKLEKENQQLEYANQKLNQEKGEILSENQRLTNESQRLRKLKNAAQEETKSLRERSFLQRLFNK
;
A
#
# COMPACT_ATOMS: atom_id res chain seq x y z
N MET A 1 33.65 -14.31 -10.66
CA MET A 1 32.61 -15.21 -10.11
C MET A 1 31.43 -15.19 -11.08
N ALA A 2 30.85 -16.36 -11.43
CA ALA A 2 29.66 -16.37 -12.26
C ALA A 2 28.52 -15.72 -11.44
N VAL A 3 27.80 -14.76 -12.04
CA VAL A 3 26.65 -14.12 -11.39
C VAL A 3 25.59 -15.21 -11.23
N SER A 4 25.28 -15.58 -9.99
CA SER A 4 24.24 -16.54 -9.67
C SER A 4 22.89 -15.83 -9.74
N LYS A 5 21.97 -16.36 -10.55
CA LYS A 5 20.61 -15.84 -10.68
C LYS A 5 19.67 -16.57 -9.71
N PHE A 6 18.84 -15.85 -9.03
CA PHE A 6 17.90 -16.46 -8.06
C PHE A 6 16.51 -16.69 -8.67
N TYR A 7 16.13 -15.94 -9.69
CA TYR A 7 14.83 -16.07 -10.38
C TYR A 7 15.02 -16.39 -11.87
N ALA A 8 14.06 -17.15 -12.40
CA ALA A 8 13.95 -17.49 -13.83
C ALA A 8 12.48 -17.54 -14.25
N VAL A 9 12.22 -17.58 -15.54
CA VAL A 9 10.89 -17.84 -16.10
C VAL A 9 10.79 -19.34 -16.38
N ALA A 10 9.80 -20.00 -15.85
CA ALA A 10 9.39 -21.33 -16.25
C ALA A 10 8.38 -21.21 -17.40
N LYS A 11 8.71 -21.74 -18.61
CA LYS A 11 7.84 -21.78 -19.78
C LYS A 11 7.32 -23.21 -19.93
N ILE A 12 6.06 -23.44 -19.57
CA ILE A 12 5.44 -24.77 -19.59
C ILE A 12 4.84 -25.01 -21.00
N LYS A 13 4.73 -26.27 -21.40
CA LYS A 13 4.26 -26.70 -22.73
C LYS A 13 2.91 -26.11 -23.14
N ASP A 14 2.07 -25.74 -22.19
CA ASP A 14 0.75 -25.12 -22.44
C ASP A 14 0.81 -23.59 -22.70
N GLY A 15 2.02 -23.04 -22.89
CA GLY A 15 2.23 -21.61 -23.15
C GLY A 15 2.11 -20.72 -21.92
N GLN A 16 1.97 -21.29 -20.75
CA GLN A 16 1.99 -20.54 -19.50
C GLN A 16 3.42 -20.22 -19.10
N GLU A 17 3.66 -18.96 -18.77
CA GLU A 17 4.93 -18.49 -18.26
C GLU A 17 4.72 -17.99 -16.81
N ARG A 18 5.62 -18.40 -15.92
CA ARG A 18 5.62 -17.88 -14.55
C ARG A 18 7.04 -17.68 -14.04
N VAL A 19 7.23 -16.64 -13.25
CA VAL A 19 8.49 -16.40 -12.55
C VAL A 19 8.58 -17.31 -11.34
N VAL A 20 9.67 -18.06 -11.25
CA VAL A 20 9.98 -18.97 -10.17
C VAL A 20 11.32 -18.63 -9.53
N ASN A 21 11.47 -18.86 -8.23
CA ASN A 21 12.77 -18.80 -7.59
C ASN A 21 13.50 -20.16 -7.70
N ALA A 22 14.79 -20.17 -7.39
CA ALA A 22 15.62 -21.36 -7.56
C ALA A 22 15.19 -22.52 -6.63
N PHE A 23 14.70 -22.27 -5.43
CA PHE A 23 14.17 -23.30 -4.54
C PHE A 23 12.90 -23.94 -5.12
N GLU A 24 12.00 -23.09 -5.61
CA GLU A 24 10.75 -23.50 -6.22
C GLU A 24 11.02 -24.32 -7.50
N ALA A 25 11.96 -23.87 -8.32
CA ALA A 25 12.35 -24.58 -9.54
C ALA A 25 12.95 -25.96 -9.25
N LEU A 26 13.80 -26.08 -8.21
CA LEU A 26 14.34 -27.37 -7.78
C LEU A 26 13.22 -28.29 -7.33
N LYS A 27 12.30 -27.81 -6.50
CA LYS A 27 11.15 -28.59 -6.05
C LYS A 27 10.28 -29.06 -7.20
N LEU A 28 9.97 -28.17 -8.16
CA LEU A 28 9.18 -28.51 -9.35
C LEU A 28 9.86 -29.58 -10.20
N ALA A 29 11.18 -29.46 -10.39
CA ALA A 29 11.94 -30.44 -11.15
C ALA A 29 12.02 -31.82 -10.46
N ASP A 30 12.04 -31.85 -9.12
CA ASP A 30 12.05 -33.07 -8.33
C ASP A 30 10.65 -33.73 -8.29
N ASP A 31 9.59 -32.93 -8.09
CA ASP A 31 8.20 -33.38 -7.98
C ASP A 31 7.60 -33.80 -9.34
N ASP A 32 7.96 -33.10 -10.41
CA ASP A 32 7.42 -33.33 -11.76
C ASP A 32 8.49 -33.08 -12.86
N PRO A 33 9.47 -33.96 -13.00
CA PRO A 33 10.57 -33.82 -13.95
C PRO A 33 10.12 -33.88 -15.41
N TRP A 34 8.93 -34.40 -15.68
CA TRP A 34 8.37 -34.47 -17.03
C TRP A 34 7.90 -33.09 -17.54
N HIS A 35 7.24 -32.31 -16.72
CA HIS A 35 6.82 -30.97 -17.07
C HIS A 35 7.90 -29.92 -16.80
N TYR A 36 8.83 -30.19 -15.90
CA TYR A 36 9.91 -29.28 -15.50
C TYR A 36 11.32 -29.88 -15.72
N PRO A 37 11.63 -30.33 -16.95
CA PRO A 37 12.98 -30.84 -17.23
C PRO A 37 14.02 -29.72 -17.09
N THR A 38 15.22 -30.10 -16.64
CA THR A 38 16.33 -29.17 -16.33
C THR A 38 17.52 -29.31 -17.28
N ASP A 39 17.43 -30.18 -18.29
CA ASP A 39 18.50 -30.41 -19.28
C ASP A 39 18.53 -29.30 -20.33
N LYS A 40 19.63 -29.21 -21.09
CA LYS A 40 19.85 -28.20 -22.12
C LYS A 40 18.82 -28.26 -23.28
N THR A 41 18.39 -29.46 -23.66
CA THR A 41 17.53 -29.68 -24.82
C THR A 41 16.07 -29.38 -24.48
N ASN A 42 15.54 -29.99 -23.41
CA ASN A 42 14.13 -29.93 -23.04
C ASN A 42 13.84 -28.94 -21.94
N GLY A 43 14.87 -28.41 -21.25
CA GLY A 43 14.72 -27.50 -20.12
C GLY A 43 13.76 -26.36 -20.37
N VAL A 44 12.93 -26.09 -19.37
CA VAL A 44 11.81 -25.11 -19.41
C VAL A 44 12.11 -23.82 -18.66
N PHE A 45 13.27 -23.72 -18.02
CA PHE A 45 13.66 -22.53 -17.27
C PHE A 45 14.51 -21.61 -18.14
N TYR A 46 14.16 -20.32 -18.12
CA TYR A 46 14.81 -19.29 -18.94
C TYR A 46 15.21 -18.10 -18.06
N ASP A 47 16.38 -17.55 -18.36
CA ASP A 47 16.81 -16.33 -17.70
C ASP A 47 15.91 -15.15 -18.05
N LEU A 48 15.52 -14.37 -17.03
CA LEU A 48 14.64 -13.21 -17.17
C LEU A 48 15.17 -12.13 -18.13
N GLU A 49 16.48 -12.03 -18.26
CA GLU A 49 17.11 -10.93 -19.02
C GLU A 49 17.55 -11.33 -20.42
N THR A 50 17.93 -12.57 -20.60
CA THR A 50 18.59 -12.99 -21.85
C THR A 50 17.76 -13.99 -22.65
N ASP A 51 16.68 -14.52 -22.09
CA ASP A 51 15.92 -15.64 -22.64
C ASP A 51 16.76 -16.91 -22.90
N LEU A 52 17.99 -16.97 -22.43
CA LEU A 52 18.79 -18.18 -22.51
C LEU A 52 18.27 -19.20 -21.52
N LYS A 53 18.35 -20.48 -21.90
CA LYS A 53 18.02 -21.57 -20.98
C LYS A 53 18.97 -21.60 -19.80
N VAL A 54 18.40 -21.85 -18.63
CA VAL A 54 19.13 -21.98 -17.38
C VAL A 54 18.68 -23.26 -16.63
N SER A 55 19.54 -23.77 -15.77
CA SER A 55 19.23 -24.94 -14.94
C SER A 55 19.26 -24.54 -13.46
N PRO A 56 18.25 -24.91 -12.65
CA PRO A 56 18.32 -24.72 -11.21
C PRO A 56 19.41 -25.60 -10.61
N SER A 57 20.10 -25.09 -9.62
CA SER A 57 21.22 -25.75 -8.99
C SER A 57 21.22 -25.49 -7.49
N HIS A 58 21.53 -26.51 -6.72
CA HIS A 58 21.78 -26.33 -5.30
C HIS A 58 23.06 -25.55 -5.07
N GLY A 59 23.07 -24.71 -4.05
CA GLY A 59 24.28 -24.06 -3.56
C GLY A 59 25.34 -25.07 -3.11
N ARG A 60 26.61 -24.70 -3.23
CA ARG A 60 27.72 -25.56 -2.76
C ARG A 60 27.68 -25.67 -1.24
N THR A 61 27.83 -26.89 -0.75
CA THR A 61 27.99 -27.11 0.69
C THR A 61 29.38 -26.67 1.11
N ASN A 62 29.47 -25.75 2.08
CA ASN A 62 30.73 -25.36 2.68
C ASN A 62 31.28 -26.54 3.48
N SER A 63 32.46 -27.03 3.07
CA SER A 63 33.08 -28.22 3.71
C SER A 63 33.43 -28.01 5.19
N LYS A 64 33.67 -26.76 5.62
CA LYS A 64 34.01 -26.45 7.00
C LYS A 64 32.78 -26.30 7.91
N THR A 65 31.75 -25.60 7.41
CA THR A 65 30.54 -25.29 8.20
C THR A 65 29.42 -26.28 7.99
N ARG A 66 29.50 -27.14 6.98
CA ARG A 66 28.45 -28.03 6.47
C ARG A 66 27.17 -27.31 6.06
N LYS A 67 27.20 -25.98 6.00
CA LYS A 67 26.08 -25.17 5.53
C LYS A 67 25.98 -25.25 4.03
N ARG A 68 24.76 -25.34 3.54
CA ARG A 68 24.44 -25.33 2.11
C ARG A 68 24.30 -23.90 1.66
N GLY A 69 24.98 -23.52 0.58
CA GLY A 69 24.79 -22.20 -0.02
C GLY A 69 23.41 -22.07 -0.67
N GLN A 70 23.03 -20.84 -0.97
CA GLN A 70 21.76 -20.49 -1.62
C GLN A 70 21.61 -21.20 -2.96
N ALA A 71 20.42 -21.73 -3.24
CA ALA A 71 20.07 -22.25 -4.56
C ALA A 71 20.13 -21.12 -5.62
N PHE A 72 20.47 -21.46 -6.85
CA PHE A 72 20.62 -20.50 -7.93
C PHE A 72 20.38 -21.13 -9.32
N PHE A 73 20.17 -20.31 -10.32
CA PHE A 73 20.17 -20.74 -11.71
C PHE A 73 21.55 -20.55 -12.35
N ARG A 74 21.98 -21.52 -13.13
CA ARG A 74 23.23 -21.49 -13.88
C ARG A 74 22.97 -21.62 -15.38
N TYR A 75 23.78 -20.96 -16.19
CA TYR A 75 23.80 -21.18 -17.63
C TYR A 75 24.45 -22.51 -17.98
N PHE A 76 24.05 -23.07 -19.11
CA PHE A 76 24.69 -24.28 -19.63
C PHE A 76 26.10 -23.99 -20.11
N THR A 77 26.96 -25.02 -20.15
CA THR A 77 28.35 -24.91 -20.64
C THR A 77 28.39 -24.37 -22.05
N GLY A 78 29.23 -23.38 -22.32
CA GLY A 78 29.34 -22.71 -23.61
C GLY A 78 28.42 -21.53 -23.83
N GLU A 79 27.46 -21.31 -22.92
CA GLU A 79 26.61 -20.13 -22.88
C GLU A 79 27.14 -19.17 -21.83
N SER A 80 27.29 -17.91 -22.16
CA SER A 80 27.71 -16.88 -21.21
C SER A 80 26.62 -15.82 -21.08
N SER A 81 26.40 -15.36 -19.88
CA SER A 81 25.55 -14.18 -19.67
C SER A 81 26.19 -12.98 -20.37
N PRO A 82 25.45 -12.24 -21.24
CA PRO A 82 25.90 -10.94 -21.74
C PRO A 82 26.18 -9.94 -20.60
N LEU A 83 25.73 -10.22 -19.37
CA LEU A 83 26.00 -9.42 -18.18
C LEU A 83 27.30 -9.77 -17.47
N LYS A 84 28.13 -10.64 -18.06
CA LYS A 84 29.44 -11.03 -17.52
C LYS A 84 30.34 -9.81 -17.28
N ASP A 85 30.19 -8.80 -18.11
CA ASP A 85 30.95 -7.56 -18.06
C ASP A 85 30.27 -6.45 -17.21
N ASN A 86 29.04 -6.67 -16.74
CA ASN A 86 28.31 -5.73 -15.89
C ASN A 86 27.57 -6.44 -14.73
N PRO A 87 28.33 -7.03 -13.78
CA PRO A 87 27.74 -7.85 -12.70
C PRO A 87 26.87 -7.07 -11.70
N GLY A 88 26.81 -5.74 -11.80
CA GLY A 88 26.14 -4.89 -10.82
C GLY A 88 24.65 -4.64 -11.04
N SER A 89 24.08 -4.98 -12.20
CA SER A 89 22.72 -4.56 -12.53
C SER A 89 21.61 -5.42 -11.90
N PHE A 90 21.88 -6.68 -11.49
CA PHE A 90 20.86 -7.60 -10.99
C PHE A 90 21.36 -8.58 -9.92
N ALA A 91 22.16 -8.11 -8.98
CA ALA A 91 22.43 -8.91 -7.79
C ALA A 91 21.15 -8.97 -6.94
N TYR A 92 20.55 -10.15 -6.85
CA TYR A 92 19.46 -10.41 -5.90
C TYR A 92 20.04 -10.49 -4.49
N THR A 93 20.04 -9.38 -3.78
CA THR A 93 20.43 -9.38 -2.37
C THR A 93 19.37 -10.10 -1.53
N PRO A 94 19.73 -10.66 -0.37
CA PRO A 94 18.77 -11.31 0.52
C PRO A 94 17.57 -10.43 0.86
N GLU A 95 17.80 -9.11 1.01
CA GLU A 95 16.73 -8.14 1.24
C GLU A 95 15.74 -8.11 0.10
N LEU A 96 16.23 -8.03 -1.13
CA LEU A 96 15.38 -7.98 -2.31
C LEU A 96 14.61 -9.30 -2.51
N ILE A 97 15.27 -10.44 -2.32
CA ILE A 97 14.63 -11.77 -2.39
C ILE A 97 13.50 -11.86 -1.36
N ALA A 98 13.75 -11.46 -0.13
CA ALA A 98 12.76 -11.47 0.94
C ALA A 98 11.58 -10.53 0.66
N PHE A 99 11.85 -9.32 0.11
CA PHE A 99 10.80 -8.39 -0.32
C PHE A 99 9.95 -8.97 -1.44
N LEU A 100 10.56 -9.50 -2.49
CA LEU A 100 9.84 -10.09 -3.61
C LEU A 100 8.92 -11.22 -3.13
N SER A 101 9.41 -12.06 -2.22
CA SER A 101 8.61 -13.16 -1.65
C SER A 101 7.51 -12.67 -0.71
N ALA A 102 7.74 -11.60 0.05
CA ALA A 102 6.75 -11.05 0.98
C ALA A 102 5.61 -10.34 0.26
N PHE A 103 5.93 -9.52 -0.73
CA PHE A 103 4.99 -8.66 -1.43
C PHE A 103 4.20 -9.38 -2.53
N GLU A 104 4.66 -10.53 -3.00
CA GLU A 104 3.93 -11.35 -4.00
C GLU A 104 2.50 -11.72 -3.54
N VAL A 105 2.29 -11.84 -2.24
CA VAL A 105 1.02 -12.25 -1.64
C VAL A 105 0.46 -11.25 -0.63
N ILE A 106 0.94 -10.01 -0.67
CA ILE A 106 0.45 -8.96 0.23
C ILE A 106 -0.94 -8.49 -0.20
N GLN A 107 -1.84 -8.34 0.75
CA GLN A 107 -3.24 -7.93 0.45
C GLN A 107 -3.44 -6.43 0.55
N LYS A 108 -2.67 -5.77 1.40
CA LYS A 108 -2.70 -4.31 1.58
C LYS A 108 -1.36 -3.83 2.12
N PHE A 109 -0.98 -2.61 1.79
CA PHE A 109 0.19 -1.94 2.36
C PHE A 109 0.08 -0.43 2.15
N GLN A 110 0.87 0.32 2.90
CA GLN A 110 0.92 1.77 2.80
C GLN A 110 2.19 2.22 2.09
N ILE A 111 2.05 3.19 1.19
CA ILE A 111 3.16 3.94 0.61
C ILE A 111 3.15 5.36 1.15
N GLN A 112 4.35 5.91 1.34
CA GLN A 112 4.55 7.27 1.84
C GLN A 112 5.42 8.08 0.89
N GLU A 113 4.88 9.19 0.39
CA GLU A 113 5.62 10.20 -0.38
C GLU A 113 5.50 11.56 0.31
N GLY A 114 6.57 12.04 0.93
CA GLY A 114 6.52 13.23 1.77
C GLY A 114 5.53 13.04 2.94
N GLU A 115 4.54 13.91 3.03
CA GLU A 115 3.47 13.83 4.04
C GLU A 115 2.28 12.97 3.60
N ASN A 116 2.18 12.66 2.31
CA ASN A 116 1.06 11.90 1.75
C ASN A 116 1.22 10.40 1.99
N THR A 117 0.21 9.79 2.56
CA THR A 117 0.12 8.34 2.74
C THR A 117 -1.02 7.79 1.89
N ILE A 118 -0.74 6.74 1.13
CA ILE A 118 -1.73 6.06 0.30
C ILE A 118 -1.75 4.59 0.67
N MET A 119 -2.91 4.07 1.06
CA MET A 119 -3.14 2.64 1.23
C MET A 119 -3.39 2.02 -0.14
N ILE A 120 -2.71 0.94 -0.43
CA ILE A 120 -2.80 0.19 -1.68
C ILE A 120 -3.46 -1.16 -1.40
N PHE A 121 -4.45 -1.52 -2.22
CA PHE A 121 -5.11 -2.82 -2.23
C PHE A 121 -4.85 -3.48 -3.58
N PRO A 122 -3.85 -4.37 -3.69
CA PRO A 122 -3.59 -5.10 -4.91
C PRO A 122 -4.70 -6.12 -5.20
N LYS A 123 -5.11 -6.21 -6.47
CA LYS A 123 -5.94 -7.29 -6.99
C LYS A 123 -5.09 -8.43 -7.55
N GLN A 124 -4.00 -8.07 -8.21
CA GLN A 124 -3.03 -8.99 -8.81
C GLN A 124 -1.64 -8.38 -8.68
N ILE A 125 -0.68 -9.21 -8.35
CA ILE A 125 0.72 -8.81 -8.23
C ILE A 125 1.56 -9.73 -9.11
N ASP A 126 2.25 -9.14 -10.07
CA ASP A 126 3.20 -9.84 -10.93
C ASP A 126 4.61 -9.38 -10.55
N LYS A 127 5.42 -10.30 -10.03
CA LYS A 127 6.83 -10.02 -9.71
C LYS A 127 7.69 -10.20 -10.94
N LEU A 128 8.73 -9.37 -11.07
CA LEU A 128 9.73 -9.43 -12.14
C LEU A 128 9.10 -9.46 -13.54
N GLN A 129 8.04 -8.67 -13.70
CA GLN A 129 7.26 -8.60 -14.93
C GLN A 129 8.08 -7.93 -16.04
N ARG A 130 8.17 -8.58 -17.21
CA ARG A 130 8.70 -7.96 -18.42
C ARG A 130 7.67 -7.01 -19.01
N VAL A 131 8.10 -5.79 -19.28
CA VAL A 131 7.31 -4.76 -19.95
C VAL A 131 8.02 -4.38 -21.24
N PRO A 132 7.44 -4.67 -22.41
CA PRO A 132 8.03 -4.35 -23.70
C PRO A 132 8.01 -2.85 -23.95
N PHE A 133 9.05 -2.34 -24.61
CA PHE A 133 9.17 -0.96 -25.06
C PHE A 133 8.86 -0.85 -26.56
N GLN A 134 8.60 0.37 -27.01
CA GLN A 134 8.30 0.60 -28.44
C GLN A 134 9.47 0.31 -29.37
N ASP A 135 10.69 0.50 -28.92
CA ASP A 135 11.92 0.23 -29.67
C ASP A 135 12.27 -1.26 -29.79
N GLY A 136 11.39 -2.15 -29.30
CA GLY A 136 11.61 -3.59 -29.27
C GLY A 136 12.42 -4.05 -28.04
N GLY A 137 12.89 -3.14 -27.20
CA GLY A 137 13.48 -3.45 -25.90
C GLY A 137 12.43 -3.83 -24.87
N TYR A 138 12.86 -4.16 -23.69
CA TYR A 138 11.97 -4.39 -22.54
C TYR A 138 12.65 -3.99 -21.25
N SER A 139 11.86 -3.84 -20.21
CA SER A 139 12.35 -3.71 -18.85
C SER A 139 11.68 -4.72 -17.92
N ILE A 140 12.40 -5.12 -16.90
CA ILE A 140 11.86 -5.96 -15.84
C ILE A 140 11.46 -5.05 -14.68
N LEU A 141 10.19 -5.12 -14.29
CA LEU A 141 9.66 -4.45 -13.11
C LEU A 141 9.75 -5.38 -11.91
N LYS A 142 10.19 -4.86 -10.77
CA LYS A 142 10.21 -5.66 -9.52
C LYS A 142 8.81 -6.13 -9.16
N PHE A 143 7.85 -5.20 -9.21
CA PHE A 143 6.44 -5.49 -9.11
C PHE A 143 5.64 -4.68 -10.12
N TYR A 144 4.70 -5.34 -10.73
CA TYR A 144 3.62 -4.77 -11.50
C TYR A 144 2.31 -5.21 -10.85
N MET A 145 1.52 -4.25 -10.42
CA MET A 145 0.29 -4.52 -9.68
C MET A 145 -0.91 -3.98 -10.43
N LYS A 146 -1.95 -4.80 -10.55
CA LYS A 146 -3.30 -4.32 -10.83
C LYS A 146 -3.97 -4.07 -9.49
N LEU A 147 -4.56 -2.90 -9.35
CA LEU A 147 -5.16 -2.48 -8.09
C LEU A 147 -6.63 -2.87 -8.02
N GLU A 148 -7.08 -3.29 -6.88
CA GLU A 148 -8.50 -3.38 -6.53
C GLU A 148 -9.01 -2.00 -6.10
N GLY A 149 -8.19 -1.25 -5.36
CA GLY A 149 -8.47 0.09 -4.90
C GLY A 149 -7.30 0.75 -4.19
N THR A 150 -7.55 1.98 -3.75
CA THR A 150 -6.62 2.75 -2.90
C THR A 150 -7.42 3.51 -1.84
N TYR A 151 -6.72 4.02 -0.82
CA TYR A 151 -7.26 5.05 0.07
C TYR A 151 -6.19 6.15 0.25
N PRO A 152 -6.44 7.43 -0.14
CA PRO A 152 -7.68 7.95 -0.74
C PRO A 152 -8.02 7.26 -2.08
N TYR A 153 -9.32 7.20 -2.39
CA TYR A 153 -9.76 6.45 -3.56
C TYR A 153 -9.43 7.16 -4.89
N SER A 154 -9.33 8.47 -4.89
CA SER A 154 -8.90 9.26 -6.05
C SER A 154 -7.56 8.76 -6.63
N ALA A 155 -6.64 8.30 -5.76
CA ALA A 155 -5.35 7.78 -6.17
C ALA A 155 -5.46 6.56 -7.12
N TYR A 156 -6.52 5.76 -7.02
CA TYR A 156 -6.79 4.66 -7.95
C TYR A 156 -6.86 5.13 -9.39
N TYR A 157 -7.58 6.23 -9.63
CA TYR A 157 -7.73 6.81 -10.98
C TYR A 157 -6.47 7.54 -11.42
N ARG A 158 -5.80 8.24 -10.50
CA ARG A 158 -4.48 8.81 -10.75
C ARG A 158 -3.48 7.75 -11.23
N PHE A 159 -3.59 6.53 -10.72
CA PHE A 159 -2.72 5.40 -11.09
C PHE A 159 -3.25 4.57 -12.26
N ASN A 160 -4.31 4.97 -12.95
CA ASN A 160 -4.95 4.16 -13.99
C ASN A 160 -5.32 2.73 -13.52
N GLY A 161 -5.52 2.51 -12.22
CA GLY A 161 -5.78 1.20 -11.64
C GLY A 161 -4.59 0.24 -11.63
N ILE A 162 -3.38 0.74 -11.89
CA ILE A 162 -2.13 -0.03 -11.92
C ILE A 162 -1.03 0.69 -11.14
N LEU A 163 -0.03 -0.05 -10.67
CA LEU A 163 1.13 0.51 -9.99
C LEU A 163 2.35 -0.36 -10.24
N ALA A 164 3.45 0.25 -10.68
CA ALA A 164 4.75 -0.38 -10.68
C ALA A 164 5.56 0.03 -9.46
N ILE A 165 6.25 -0.91 -8.83
CA ILE A 165 7.15 -0.63 -7.70
C ILE A 165 8.55 -1.13 -8.03
N GLU A 166 9.52 -0.24 -7.91
CA GLU A 166 10.95 -0.54 -7.95
C GLU A 166 11.56 -0.36 -6.57
N PHE A 167 12.27 -1.39 -6.12
CA PHE A 167 13.09 -1.30 -4.92
C PHE A 167 14.54 -0.98 -5.29
N TYR A 168 15.11 0.03 -4.68
CA TYR A 168 16.52 0.35 -4.85
C TYR A 168 17.28 0.24 -3.51
N VAL A 169 18.43 -0.41 -3.57
CA VAL A 169 19.41 -0.43 -2.50
C VAL A 169 20.48 0.64 -2.79
N SER A 170 20.97 0.66 -4.02
CA SER A 170 21.91 1.66 -4.54
C SER A 170 21.65 1.85 -6.03
N GLY A 171 21.31 3.03 -6.45
CA GLY A 171 21.07 3.35 -7.85
C GLY A 171 19.60 3.63 -8.17
N LYS A 172 19.43 4.62 -9.03
CA LYS A 172 18.09 5.04 -9.51
C LYS A 172 17.69 4.24 -10.73
N THR A 173 16.40 4.05 -10.93
CA THR A 173 15.86 3.54 -12.19
C THR A 173 16.38 4.36 -13.38
N SER A 174 16.71 3.72 -14.51
CA SER A 174 17.21 4.42 -15.69
C SER A 174 16.19 5.41 -16.25
N SER A 175 16.67 6.50 -16.84
CA SER A 175 15.81 7.53 -17.43
C SER A 175 14.93 6.96 -18.55
N LEU A 176 15.47 6.04 -19.34
CA LEU A 176 14.74 5.36 -20.41
C LEU A 176 13.56 4.55 -19.87
N LYS A 177 13.80 3.72 -18.86
CA LYS A 177 12.73 2.94 -18.20
C LYS A 177 11.63 3.85 -17.66
N ARG A 178 11.99 4.96 -17.00
CA ARG A 178 11.01 5.91 -16.48
C ARG A 178 10.17 6.55 -17.59
N ALA A 179 10.82 7.00 -18.67
CA ALA A 179 10.15 7.62 -19.79
C ALA A 179 9.16 6.66 -20.47
N GLU A 180 9.56 5.42 -20.71
CA GLU A 180 8.71 4.42 -21.33
C GLU A 180 7.51 4.04 -20.46
N LEU A 181 7.71 3.82 -19.16
CA LEU A 181 6.61 3.54 -18.24
C LEU A 181 5.63 4.72 -18.16
N ALA A 182 6.15 5.94 -18.08
CA ALA A 182 5.33 7.15 -18.06
C ALA A 182 4.47 7.26 -19.32
N ARG A 183 5.06 7.01 -20.51
CA ARG A 183 4.37 7.00 -21.80
C ARG A 183 3.28 5.91 -21.88
N MET A 184 3.51 4.76 -21.25
CA MET A 184 2.55 3.67 -21.16
C MET A 184 1.45 3.92 -20.12
N GLY A 185 1.49 5.05 -19.40
CA GLY A 185 0.54 5.36 -18.35
C GLY A 185 0.72 4.49 -17.11
N ILE A 186 1.91 3.91 -16.92
CA ILE A 186 2.24 3.08 -15.76
C ILE A 186 2.95 3.96 -14.70
N PRO A 187 2.29 4.30 -13.61
CA PRO A 187 2.91 5.04 -12.53
C PRO A 187 3.98 4.19 -11.85
N LEU A 188 5.14 4.78 -11.65
CA LEU A 188 6.28 4.12 -11.02
C LEU A 188 6.55 4.72 -9.64
N PHE A 189 6.48 3.88 -8.61
CA PHE A 189 6.91 4.22 -7.26
C PHE A 189 8.29 3.62 -6.99
N GLU A 190 9.29 4.47 -6.80
CA GLU A 190 10.64 4.06 -6.40
C GLU A 190 10.72 4.01 -4.88
N ALA A 191 10.73 2.82 -4.34
CA ALA A 191 10.80 2.56 -2.92
C ALA A 191 12.21 2.25 -2.46
N LYS A 192 12.61 2.81 -1.33
CA LYS A 192 13.82 2.38 -0.65
C LYS A 192 13.55 1.07 0.07
N ALA A 193 14.36 0.05 -0.20
CA ALA A 193 14.33 -1.20 0.55
C ALA A 193 14.86 -0.97 1.97
N PHE A 194 13.97 -0.55 2.85
CA PHE A 194 14.30 -0.26 4.24
C PHE A 194 13.47 -1.17 5.15
N PHE A 195 14.17 -1.94 5.97
CA PHE A 195 13.54 -2.76 6.99
C PHE A 195 13.72 -2.17 8.38
N PRO A 196 12.77 -2.42 9.30
CA PRO A 196 13.03 -2.25 10.72
C PRO A 196 14.29 -3.02 11.14
N LYS A 197 15.06 -2.47 12.08
CA LYS A 197 16.33 -3.04 12.54
C LYS A 197 16.23 -4.53 12.91
N TRP A 198 15.16 -4.92 13.58
CA TRP A 198 14.92 -6.32 13.98
C TRP A 198 14.69 -7.29 12.81
N ILE A 199 14.24 -6.81 11.64
CA ILE A 199 14.21 -7.62 10.41
C ILE A 199 15.62 -7.67 9.81
N GLN A 200 16.32 -6.55 9.71
CA GLN A 200 17.69 -6.50 9.19
C GLN A 200 18.62 -7.46 9.92
N GLU A 201 18.57 -7.48 11.26
CA GLU A 201 19.36 -8.38 12.11
C GLU A 201 18.99 -9.86 11.95
N SER A 202 17.81 -10.17 11.40
CA SER A 202 17.36 -11.54 11.15
C SER A 202 17.59 -12.00 9.71
N LEU A 203 18.04 -11.11 8.81
CA LEU A 203 18.35 -11.48 7.43
C LEU A 203 19.67 -12.26 7.38
N PRO A 204 19.69 -13.43 6.70
CA PRO A 204 20.94 -14.15 6.47
C PRO A 204 21.75 -13.49 5.35
N GLU A 205 23.02 -13.81 5.25
CA GLU A 205 23.86 -13.44 4.11
C GLU A 205 23.37 -14.14 2.81
N GLU A 206 22.90 -15.38 2.94
CA GLU A 206 22.29 -16.20 1.88
C GLU A 206 21.21 -17.09 2.49
N PHE A 207 20.09 -17.30 1.80
CA PHE A 207 19.05 -18.24 2.21
C PHE A 207 19.51 -19.68 1.97
N GLU A 208 19.59 -20.49 3.02
CA GLU A 208 20.03 -21.89 2.94
C GLU A 208 18.90 -22.83 2.47
N ASN A 209 17.65 -22.47 2.76
CA ASN A 209 16.47 -23.28 2.46
C ASN A 209 15.20 -22.40 2.24
N PRO A 210 14.15 -22.96 1.62
CA PRO A 210 12.92 -22.24 1.35
C PRO A 210 12.14 -21.86 2.61
N GLU A 211 12.23 -22.64 3.70
CA GLU A 211 11.50 -22.39 4.97
C GLU A 211 12.00 -21.11 5.64
N GLU A 212 13.31 -20.88 5.59
CA GLU A 212 13.93 -19.66 6.10
C GLU A 212 13.43 -18.43 5.31
N LEU A 213 13.41 -18.50 3.97
CA LEU A 213 12.87 -17.46 3.12
C LEU A 213 11.39 -17.17 3.42
N VAL A 214 10.57 -18.20 3.52
CA VAL A 214 9.13 -18.09 3.85
C VAL A 214 8.94 -17.46 5.22
N THR A 215 9.76 -17.80 6.19
CA THR A 215 9.68 -17.26 7.56
C THR A 215 9.99 -15.76 7.56
N ILE A 216 11.06 -15.34 6.90
CA ILE A 216 11.44 -13.93 6.79
C ILE A 216 10.39 -13.15 5.96
N ALA A 217 9.96 -13.69 4.82
CA ALA A 217 8.92 -13.09 3.99
C ALA A 217 7.62 -12.87 4.77
N ARG A 218 7.21 -13.83 5.61
CA ARG A 218 6.04 -13.68 6.50
C ARG A 218 6.22 -12.54 7.50
N LYS A 219 7.38 -12.42 8.13
CA LYS A 219 7.67 -11.32 9.06
C LYS A 219 7.57 -9.95 8.37
N ILE A 220 8.14 -9.84 7.16
CA ILE A 220 8.07 -8.61 6.35
C ILE A 220 6.61 -8.31 6.00
N ARG A 221 5.87 -9.27 5.46
CA ARG A 221 4.46 -9.11 5.10
C ARG A 221 3.63 -8.62 6.28
N THR A 222 3.70 -9.29 7.43
CA THR A 222 2.99 -8.89 8.65
C THR A 222 3.34 -7.46 9.08
N THR A 223 4.59 -7.05 8.90
CA THR A 223 5.04 -5.70 9.25
C THR A 223 4.38 -4.63 8.38
N TYR A 224 4.33 -4.83 7.08
CA TYR A 224 3.74 -3.85 6.15
C TYR A 224 2.22 -3.93 6.08
N GLN A 225 1.63 -5.12 6.26
CA GLN A 225 0.19 -5.34 6.14
C GLN A 225 -0.58 -5.05 7.43
N ASP A 226 -0.03 -5.45 8.58
CA ASP A 226 -0.78 -5.52 9.83
C ASP A 226 -0.27 -4.52 10.89
N ARG A 227 0.97 -4.01 10.75
CA ARG A 227 1.58 -3.07 11.70
C ARG A 227 1.72 -1.65 11.15
N ASP A 228 1.01 -1.33 10.06
CA ASP A 228 1.00 -0.01 9.42
C ASP A 228 2.40 0.55 9.09
N TYR A 229 3.37 -0.34 8.89
CA TYR A 229 4.70 0.08 8.47
C TYR A 229 4.65 0.53 7.01
N LYS A 230 5.18 1.72 6.75
CA LYS A 230 5.03 2.36 5.45
C LYS A 230 6.22 2.08 4.54
N LEU A 231 5.93 1.91 3.27
CA LEU A 231 6.95 1.85 2.23
C LEU A 231 7.29 3.28 1.79
N TYR A 232 8.45 3.76 2.19
CA TYR A 232 8.92 5.10 1.87
C TYR A 232 9.54 5.16 0.48
N GLY A 233 9.17 6.17 -0.29
CA GLY A 233 9.67 6.33 -1.64
C GLY A 233 9.17 7.60 -2.29
N ARG A 234 9.20 7.61 -3.62
CA ARG A 234 8.69 8.71 -4.43
C ARG A 234 8.08 8.20 -5.72
N PHE A 235 7.03 8.86 -6.17
CA PHE A 235 6.53 8.66 -7.52
C PHE A 235 7.43 9.34 -8.54
N GLN A 236 7.55 8.75 -9.70
CA GLN A 236 8.04 9.44 -10.88
C GLN A 236 6.98 10.46 -11.28
N LYS A 237 7.41 11.71 -11.52
CA LYS A 237 6.52 12.89 -11.54
C LYS A 237 5.49 12.87 -12.67
N GLU A 238 5.73 12.15 -13.75
CA GLU A 238 4.90 12.25 -14.93
C GLU A 238 4.59 10.84 -15.47
N HIS A 239 3.32 10.55 -15.60
CA HIS A 239 2.80 9.43 -16.37
C HIS A 239 1.49 9.87 -17.01
N ILE A 240 1.15 9.26 -18.13
CA ILE A 240 -0.08 9.59 -18.85
C ILE A 240 -1.27 9.01 -18.09
N ILE A 241 -2.18 9.89 -17.68
CA ILE A 241 -3.48 9.51 -17.12
C ILE A 241 -4.49 9.57 -18.27
N THR A 242 -5.34 8.56 -18.39
CA THR A 242 -6.38 8.61 -19.44
C THR A 242 -7.38 9.74 -19.14
N PRO A 243 -7.95 10.41 -20.18
CA PRO A 243 -8.87 11.54 -19.95
C PRO A 243 -10.08 11.19 -19.09
N ASP A 244 -10.56 9.96 -19.14
CA ASP A 244 -11.66 9.48 -18.31
C ASP A 244 -11.23 9.32 -16.84
N ASN A 245 -10.07 8.73 -16.61
CA ASN A 245 -9.50 8.60 -15.26
C ASN A 245 -9.14 9.97 -14.68
N GLU A 246 -8.63 10.89 -15.49
CA GLU A 246 -8.33 12.25 -15.04
C GLU A 246 -9.61 12.96 -14.54
N ARG A 247 -10.70 12.89 -15.28
CA ARG A 247 -11.98 13.46 -14.84
C ARG A 247 -12.46 12.83 -13.52
N LYS A 248 -12.41 11.51 -13.43
CA LYS A 248 -12.80 10.77 -12.21
C LYS A 248 -11.89 11.12 -11.03
N TYR A 249 -10.59 11.24 -11.27
CA TYR A 249 -9.63 11.66 -10.26
C TYR A 249 -9.98 13.03 -9.71
N GLN A 250 -10.18 14.04 -10.57
CA GLN A 250 -10.48 15.41 -10.15
C GLN A 250 -11.81 15.48 -9.39
N THR A 251 -12.84 14.78 -9.87
CA THR A 251 -14.14 14.74 -9.19
C THR A 251 -14.03 14.12 -7.80
N LEU A 252 -13.39 12.97 -7.68
CA LEU A 252 -13.23 12.29 -6.40
C LEU A 252 -12.33 13.03 -5.45
N LYS A 253 -11.25 13.62 -5.94
CA LYS A 253 -10.37 14.46 -5.14
C LYS A 253 -11.12 15.64 -4.52
N THR A 254 -11.99 16.28 -5.30
CA THR A 254 -12.85 17.35 -4.78
C THR A 254 -13.77 16.87 -3.65
N TYR A 255 -14.38 15.68 -3.80
CA TYR A 255 -15.21 15.11 -2.73
C TYR A 255 -14.40 14.70 -1.50
N GLU A 256 -13.22 14.15 -1.68
CA GLU A 256 -12.30 13.80 -0.59
C GLU A 256 -11.91 15.05 0.21
N ASP A 257 -11.53 16.14 -0.47
CA ASP A 257 -11.19 17.42 0.16
C ASP A 257 -12.40 18.00 0.93
N GLN A 258 -13.61 17.89 0.38
CA GLN A 258 -14.84 18.29 1.08
C GLN A 258 -15.10 17.42 2.32
N CYS A 259 -14.88 16.11 2.25
CA CYS A 259 -15.01 15.21 3.39
C CYS A 259 -14.03 15.57 4.50
N GLU A 260 -12.75 15.84 4.17
CA GLU A 260 -11.74 16.26 5.14
C GLU A 260 -12.12 17.59 5.82
N GLU A 261 -12.62 18.56 5.04
CA GLU A 261 -13.11 19.82 5.59
C GLU A 261 -14.29 19.62 6.56
N LEU A 262 -15.24 18.77 6.18
CA LEU A 262 -16.39 18.45 7.01
C LEU A 262 -16.00 17.70 8.29
N GLU A 263 -15.07 16.75 8.20
CA GLU A 263 -14.53 16.06 9.36
C GLU A 263 -13.83 17.02 10.34
N ALA A 264 -13.05 17.98 9.81
CA ALA A 264 -12.44 19.04 10.61
C ALA A 264 -13.50 19.92 11.31
N LYS A 265 -14.57 20.31 10.60
CA LYS A 265 -15.69 21.06 11.18
C LYS A 265 -16.40 20.26 12.28
N ILE A 266 -16.67 18.99 12.04
CA ILE A 266 -17.28 18.08 13.04
C ILE A 266 -16.41 18.01 14.31
N LYS A 267 -15.10 17.87 14.13
CA LYS A 267 -14.15 17.85 15.26
C LYS A 267 -14.24 19.15 16.08
N ASN A 268 -14.15 20.29 15.43
CA ASN A 268 -14.26 21.59 16.07
C ASN A 268 -15.59 21.77 16.81
N LEU A 269 -16.70 21.36 16.19
CA LEU A 269 -18.02 21.43 16.82
C LEU A 269 -18.12 20.53 18.05
N LYS A 270 -17.54 19.35 18.01
CA LYS A 270 -17.47 18.45 19.18
C LYS A 270 -16.65 19.06 20.33
N GLU A 271 -15.51 19.68 20.01
CA GLU A 271 -14.68 20.38 21.01
C GLU A 271 -15.44 21.54 21.64
N ASN A 272 -16.09 22.39 20.84
CA ASN A 272 -16.94 23.48 21.31
C ASN A 272 -18.12 22.99 22.17
N PHE A 273 -18.75 21.90 21.75
CA PHE A 273 -19.83 21.28 22.51
C PHE A 273 -19.35 20.81 23.90
N ASN A 274 -18.21 20.17 23.98
CA ASN A 274 -17.62 19.72 25.23
C ASN A 274 -17.31 20.90 26.16
N GLN A 275 -16.70 21.96 25.64
CA GLN A 275 -16.40 23.17 26.40
C GLN A 275 -17.68 23.83 26.95
N LYS A 276 -18.74 23.89 26.13
CA LYS A 276 -20.02 24.47 26.58
C LYS A 276 -20.72 23.57 27.62
N THR A 277 -20.61 22.26 27.46
CA THR A 277 -21.13 21.29 28.44
C THR A 277 -20.41 21.43 29.78
N GLU A 278 -19.10 21.61 29.75
CA GLU A 278 -18.30 21.86 30.96
C GLU A 278 -18.73 23.14 31.66
N LYS A 279 -18.95 24.21 30.89
CA LYS A 279 -19.42 25.48 31.42
C LYS A 279 -20.82 25.38 32.03
N VAL A 280 -21.72 24.61 31.42
CA VAL A 280 -23.05 24.32 32.03
C VAL A 280 -22.91 23.56 33.35
N ASN A 281 -22.01 22.63 33.44
CA ASN A 281 -21.77 21.89 34.66
C ASN A 281 -21.17 22.79 35.77
N GLN A 282 -20.23 23.66 35.41
CA GLN A 282 -19.70 24.67 36.34
C GLN A 282 -20.82 25.57 36.89
N LEU A 283 -21.67 26.09 36.01
CA LEU A 283 -22.79 26.93 36.41
C LEU A 283 -23.79 26.18 37.34
N ARG A 284 -24.01 24.88 37.07
CA ARG A 284 -24.85 24.05 37.97
C ARG A 284 -24.23 23.87 39.37
N GLU A 285 -22.94 23.73 39.48
CA GLU A 285 -22.27 23.66 40.78
C GLU A 285 -22.28 25.03 41.50
N GLU A 286 -22.13 26.13 40.75
CA GLU A 286 -22.29 27.48 41.28
C GLU A 286 -23.73 27.69 41.85
N ILE A 287 -24.75 27.24 41.12
CA ILE A 287 -26.13 27.27 41.57
C ILE A 287 -26.30 26.48 42.88
N LYS A 288 -25.75 25.24 42.96
CA LYS A 288 -25.81 24.44 44.20
C LYS A 288 -25.12 25.14 45.39
N GLN A 289 -23.98 25.77 45.12
CA GLN A 289 -23.30 26.54 46.16
C GLN A 289 -24.14 27.73 46.63
N ALA A 290 -24.76 28.44 45.68
CA ALA A 290 -25.67 29.53 46.01
C ALA A 290 -26.89 29.07 46.78
N GLU A 291 -27.51 27.93 46.40
CA GLU A 291 -28.62 27.32 47.17
C GLU A 291 -28.19 26.88 48.59
N THR A 292 -26.96 26.39 48.74
CA THR A 292 -26.42 25.99 50.04
C THR A 292 -26.21 27.20 50.94
N LEU A 293 -25.71 28.29 50.41
CA LEU A 293 -25.59 29.56 51.07
C LEU A 293 -26.94 30.13 51.50
N LEU A 294 -27.95 30.01 50.66
CA LEU A 294 -29.33 30.37 50.94
C LEU A 294 -29.88 29.66 52.19
N ARG A 295 -29.69 28.37 52.31
CA ARG A 295 -30.12 27.58 53.49
C ARG A 295 -29.45 28.05 54.77
N THR A 296 -28.23 28.57 54.69
CA THR A 296 -27.48 29.11 55.83
C THR A 296 -27.88 30.53 56.25
N TYR A 297 -28.47 31.28 55.29
CA TYR A 297 -28.88 32.68 55.55
C TYR A 297 -30.39 32.90 55.53
N HIS A 298 -31.14 31.94 56.04
CA HIS A 298 -32.60 31.89 56.02
C HIS A 298 -33.32 33.10 56.62
N GLU A 299 -32.60 33.94 57.33
CA GLU A 299 -33.22 35.05 58.10
C GLU A 299 -33.08 36.44 57.47
N LYS A 300 -32.49 36.53 56.22
CA LYS A 300 -32.30 37.84 55.61
C LYS A 300 -32.99 37.94 54.26
N GLU A 301 -34.19 38.51 54.25
CA GLU A 301 -35.04 38.69 53.05
C GLU A 301 -34.36 39.46 51.88
N GLU A 302 -33.43 40.34 52.20
CA GLU A 302 -32.68 41.09 51.18
C GLU A 302 -31.66 40.17 50.40
N TYR A 303 -31.15 39.19 51.09
CA TYR A 303 -30.27 38.21 50.45
C TYR A 303 -31.06 37.28 49.51
N TYR A 304 -32.29 36.92 49.90
CA TYR A 304 -33.17 36.15 49.04
C TYR A 304 -33.49 36.88 47.73
N LYS A 305 -33.84 38.17 47.76
CA LYS A 305 -34.13 38.98 46.55
C LYS A 305 -32.90 39.09 45.65
N LYS A 306 -31.72 39.20 46.24
CA LYS A 306 -30.47 39.27 45.49
C LYS A 306 -30.15 37.95 44.80
N LEU A 307 -30.30 36.84 45.52
CA LEU A 307 -30.06 35.48 45.04
C LEU A 307 -31.11 35.04 44.03
N GLU A 308 -32.35 35.39 44.22
CA GLU A 308 -33.40 35.16 43.24
C GLU A 308 -33.08 35.84 41.90
N LYS A 309 -32.50 37.04 41.98
CA LYS A 309 -32.03 37.78 40.81
C LYS A 309 -30.82 37.10 40.13
N GLU A 310 -29.91 36.57 40.91
CA GLU A 310 -28.78 35.78 40.37
C GLU A 310 -29.25 34.45 39.77
N ASN A 311 -30.20 33.77 40.44
CA ASN A 311 -30.79 32.53 39.89
C ASN A 311 -31.51 32.76 38.54
N GLN A 312 -32.28 33.80 38.43
CA GLN A 312 -32.94 34.16 37.17
C GLN A 312 -31.92 34.43 36.05
N GLN A 313 -30.79 35.09 36.38
CA GLN A 313 -29.72 35.31 35.38
C GLN A 313 -29.04 34.02 34.99
N LEU A 314 -28.81 33.12 35.93
CA LEU A 314 -28.23 31.80 35.68
C LEU A 314 -29.17 30.87 34.90
N GLU A 315 -30.46 30.91 35.18
CA GLU A 315 -31.47 30.18 34.40
C GLU A 315 -31.55 30.71 32.94
N TYR A 316 -31.49 32.03 32.76
CA TYR A 316 -31.43 32.60 31.43
C TYR A 316 -30.16 32.17 30.69
N ALA A 317 -29.02 32.20 31.35
CA ALA A 317 -27.77 31.73 30.79
C ALA A 317 -27.83 30.23 30.44
N ASN A 318 -28.46 29.42 31.29
CA ASN A 318 -28.69 28.00 31.05
C ASN A 318 -29.66 27.74 29.89
N GLN A 319 -30.74 28.50 29.82
CA GLN A 319 -31.66 28.41 28.68
C GLN A 319 -30.94 28.80 27.38
N LYS A 320 -30.13 29.85 27.40
CA LYS A 320 -29.32 30.26 26.25
C LYS A 320 -28.31 29.19 25.88
N LEU A 321 -27.61 28.62 26.85
CA LEU A 321 -26.67 27.51 26.63
C LEU A 321 -27.39 26.25 26.12
N ASN A 322 -28.58 25.94 26.56
CA ASN A 322 -29.37 24.84 26.06
C ASN A 322 -29.85 25.06 24.65
N GLN A 323 -30.17 26.30 24.27
CA GLN A 323 -30.50 26.65 22.90
C GLN A 323 -29.27 26.48 21.99
N GLU A 324 -28.11 27.03 22.38
CA GLU A 324 -26.85 26.84 21.66
C GLU A 324 -26.45 25.36 21.53
N LYS A 325 -26.68 24.57 22.59
CA LYS A 325 -26.48 23.12 22.56
C LYS A 325 -27.39 22.41 21.55
N GLY A 326 -28.64 22.83 21.46
CA GLY A 326 -29.57 22.31 20.47
C GLY A 326 -29.14 22.62 19.04
N GLU A 327 -28.68 23.84 18.79
CA GLU A 327 -28.17 24.27 17.49
C GLU A 327 -26.94 23.45 17.07
N ILE A 328 -25.98 23.25 17.99
CA ILE A 328 -24.76 22.45 17.73
C ILE A 328 -25.12 20.98 17.45
N LEU A 329 -26.08 20.40 18.16
CA LEU A 329 -26.53 19.03 17.93
C LEU A 329 -27.18 18.85 16.56
N SER A 330 -28.02 19.83 16.16
CA SER A 330 -28.68 19.79 14.85
C SER A 330 -27.65 19.93 13.71
N GLU A 331 -26.67 20.83 13.87
CA GLU A 331 -25.60 21.02 12.89
C GLU A 331 -24.71 19.78 12.77
N ASN A 332 -24.33 19.15 13.89
CA ASN A 332 -23.59 17.89 13.89
C ASN A 332 -24.36 16.78 13.14
N GLN A 333 -25.67 16.71 13.35
CA GLN A 333 -26.51 15.70 12.67
C GLN A 333 -26.60 15.97 11.17
N ARG A 334 -26.72 17.25 10.76
CA ARG A 334 -26.71 17.65 9.36
C ARG A 334 -25.39 17.29 8.68
N LEU A 335 -24.27 17.65 9.31
CA LEU A 335 -22.92 17.36 8.80
C LEU A 335 -22.64 15.86 8.71
N THR A 336 -23.13 15.09 9.67
CA THR A 336 -23.02 13.63 9.67
C THR A 336 -23.78 13.01 8.48
N ASN A 337 -25.00 13.47 8.25
CA ASN A 337 -25.82 13.01 7.12
C ASN A 337 -25.18 13.40 5.77
N GLU A 338 -24.63 14.59 5.67
CA GLU A 338 -23.93 15.04 4.46
C GLU A 338 -22.66 14.21 4.19
N SER A 339 -21.89 13.95 5.24
CA SER A 339 -20.73 13.05 5.15
C SER A 339 -21.12 11.63 4.71
N GLN A 340 -22.22 11.09 5.23
CA GLN A 340 -22.76 9.79 4.78
C GLN A 340 -23.20 9.82 3.32
N ARG A 341 -23.81 10.92 2.87
CA ARG A 341 -24.21 11.09 1.46
C ARG A 341 -22.98 11.08 0.54
N LEU A 342 -21.95 11.86 0.90
CA LEU A 342 -20.69 11.90 0.16
C LEU A 342 -20.01 10.52 0.11
N ARG A 343 -20.02 9.77 1.23
CA ARG A 343 -19.52 8.39 1.26
C ARG A 343 -20.31 7.45 0.33
N LYS A 344 -21.64 7.59 0.27
CA LYS A 344 -22.47 6.80 -0.66
C LYS A 344 -22.15 7.11 -2.12
N LEU A 345 -21.97 8.40 -2.47
CA LEU A 345 -21.58 8.82 -3.81
C LEU A 345 -20.20 8.27 -4.20
N LYS A 346 -19.24 8.33 -3.26
CA LYS A 346 -17.92 7.72 -3.43
C LYS A 346 -18.03 6.21 -3.70
N ASN A 347 -18.83 5.49 -2.92
CA ASN A 347 -19.02 4.05 -3.10
C ASN A 347 -19.74 3.72 -4.43
N ALA A 348 -20.73 4.52 -4.83
CA ALA A 348 -21.40 4.35 -6.12
C ALA A 348 -20.44 4.53 -7.31
N ALA A 349 -19.55 5.55 -7.25
CA ALA A 349 -18.51 5.75 -8.24
C ALA A 349 -17.50 4.57 -8.26
N GLN A 350 -17.28 3.94 -7.10
CA GLN A 350 -16.49 2.71 -7.00
C GLN A 350 -17.12 1.54 -7.74
N GLU A 351 -18.41 1.33 -7.55
CA GLU A 351 -19.16 0.24 -8.21
C GLU A 351 -19.25 0.46 -9.72
N GLU A 352 -19.47 1.70 -10.15
CA GLU A 352 -19.50 2.06 -11.57
C GLU A 352 -18.15 1.76 -12.25
N THR A 353 -17.05 2.08 -11.56
CA THR A 353 -15.71 1.79 -12.04
C THR A 353 -15.44 0.30 -12.16
N LYS A 354 -15.96 -0.49 -11.20
CA LYS A 354 -15.87 -1.94 -11.23
C LYS A 354 -16.63 -2.51 -12.42
N SER A 355 -17.85 -2.02 -12.65
CA SER A 355 -18.68 -2.43 -13.81
C SER A 355 -18.05 -2.04 -15.15
N LEU A 356 -17.42 -0.86 -15.24
CA LEU A 356 -16.69 -0.43 -16.44
C LEU A 356 -15.43 -1.27 -16.67
N ARG A 357 -14.77 -1.71 -15.61
CA ARG A 357 -13.64 -2.65 -15.68
C ARG A 357 -14.06 -4.01 -16.25
N GLU A 358 -15.18 -4.53 -15.78
CA GLU A 358 -15.74 -5.80 -16.25
C GLU A 358 -16.16 -5.68 -17.73
N ARG A 359 -16.76 -4.56 -18.13
CA ARG A 359 -17.09 -4.27 -19.55
C ARG A 359 -15.85 -4.17 -20.42
N SER A 360 -14.82 -3.46 -19.97
CA SER A 360 -13.54 -3.34 -20.70
C SER A 360 -12.84 -4.70 -20.85
N PHE A 361 -12.93 -5.56 -19.83
CA PHE A 361 -12.39 -6.92 -19.87
C PHE A 361 -13.15 -7.80 -20.89
N LEU A 362 -14.47 -7.76 -20.87
CA LEU A 362 -15.31 -8.50 -21.82
C LEU A 362 -15.10 -8.03 -23.27
N GLN A 363 -14.95 -6.72 -23.52
CA GLN A 363 -14.64 -6.20 -24.84
C GLN A 363 -13.28 -6.70 -25.37
N ARG A 364 -12.29 -6.89 -24.50
CA ARG A 364 -10.97 -7.45 -24.90
C ARG A 364 -11.03 -8.97 -25.13
N LEU A 365 -11.95 -9.67 -24.49
CA LEU A 365 -12.16 -11.11 -24.67
C LEU A 365 -12.88 -11.44 -25.99
N PHE A 366 -13.75 -10.54 -26.46
CA PHE A 366 -14.55 -10.76 -27.67
C PHE A 366 -13.97 -10.12 -28.94
N ASN A 367 -12.86 -9.36 -28.85
CA ASN A 367 -12.16 -8.78 -30.01
C ASN A 367 -10.88 -9.57 -30.39
N LYS A 368 -10.91 -10.90 -30.19
CA LYS A 368 -9.95 -11.81 -30.83
C LYS A 368 -10.58 -12.57 -31.95
#